data_3f869b52bc724109f5c60481d43c3220
#
_entry.id   3f869b52bc724109f5c60481d43c3220
#
_cell.length_a   1.000
_cell.length_b   1.000
_cell.length_c   1.000
_cell.angle_alpha   90.00
_cell.angle_beta   90.00
_cell.angle_gamma   90.00
#
_symmetry.space_group_name_H-M   'P 1'
#
loop_
_entity.id
_entity.type
_entity.pdbx_description
1 polymer ?
#
loop_
_entity_poly.entity_id
_entity_poly.type
_entity_poly.pdbx_seq_one_letter_code
_entity_poly.pdbx_strand_id
1 'polypeptide(L)'
;MNERWNWAIRYAVVIVLALILAFALGEMDLFKTTRLGKSGFNAARLVQFLGFGGALSVFWLLAQRAALQIEGRNAIWSLVRSILLPLATLIVVACAHAVALLALGPLMSKTWQQIYNWVFIAAIVLSAAWLVAALFTGSSSLAPLLGRGRRGTKA
;
A
#
# COMPACT_ATOMS: atom_id res chain seq x y z
N MET A 1 -14.29 11.35 21.17
CA MET A 1 -13.56 10.82 19.98
C MET A 1 -14.07 11.63 18.80
N ASN A 2 -13.21 12.40 18.13
CA ASN A 2 -13.63 13.38 17.13
C ASN A 2 -14.25 12.69 15.91
N GLU A 3 -15.46 13.10 15.51
CA GLU A 3 -16.17 12.62 14.31
C GLU A 3 -15.32 12.64 13.02
N ARG A 4 -14.31 13.50 12.99
CA ARG A 4 -13.35 13.65 11.89
C ARG A 4 -12.58 12.37 11.50
N TRP A 5 -12.40 11.42 12.41
CA TRP A 5 -11.59 10.20 12.18
C TRP A 5 -12.39 8.90 12.13
N ASN A 6 -13.72 8.96 12.32
CA ASN A 6 -14.57 7.77 12.30
C ASN A 6 -14.53 7.03 10.95
N TRP A 7 -14.32 7.77 9.86
CA TRP A 7 -14.12 7.17 8.55
C TRP A 7 -12.84 6.32 8.48
N ALA A 8 -11.71 6.79 9.04
CA ALA A 8 -10.45 6.06 9.03
C ALA A 8 -10.58 4.74 9.81
N ILE A 9 -11.27 4.75 10.94
CA ILE A 9 -11.56 3.55 11.73
C ILE A 9 -12.39 2.56 10.90
N ARG A 10 -13.39 3.02 10.17
CA ARG A 10 -14.19 2.13 9.30
C ARG A 10 -13.32 1.45 8.23
N TYR A 11 -12.44 2.20 7.55
CA TYR A 11 -11.51 1.63 6.57
C TYR A 11 -10.54 0.63 7.22
N ALA A 12 -9.98 0.96 8.39
CA ALA A 12 -9.10 0.06 9.13
C ALA A 12 -9.81 -1.24 9.53
N VAL A 13 -11.04 -1.16 10.02
CA VAL A 13 -11.86 -2.34 10.37
C VAL A 13 -12.11 -3.21 9.13
N VAL A 14 -12.46 -2.61 7.99
CA VAL A 14 -12.68 -3.37 6.73
C VAL A 14 -11.40 -4.06 6.29
N ILE A 15 -10.24 -3.39 6.36
CA ILE A 15 -8.95 -3.99 6.01
C ILE A 15 -8.66 -5.21 6.92
N VAL A 16 -8.79 -5.02 8.24
CA VAL A 16 -8.52 -6.10 9.21
C VAL A 16 -9.47 -7.28 9.00
N LEU A 17 -10.77 -7.03 8.80
CA LEU A 17 -11.75 -8.07 8.52
C LEU A 17 -11.43 -8.80 7.21
N ALA A 18 -11.05 -8.08 6.15
CA ALA A 18 -10.69 -8.70 4.87
C ALA A 18 -9.45 -9.59 5.01
N LEU A 19 -8.44 -9.16 5.77
CA LEU A 19 -7.24 -9.95 6.04
C LEU A 19 -7.55 -11.21 6.87
N ILE A 20 -8.36 -11.07 7.94
CA ILE A 20 -8.77 -12.21 8.77
C ILE A 20 -9.56 -13.22 7.95
N LEU A 21 -10.53 -12.76 7.14
CA LEU A 21 -11.33 -13.64 6.28
C LEU A 21 -10.47 -14.32 5.22
N ALA A 22 -9.55 -13.58 4.56
CA ALA A 22 -8.65 -14.17 3.57
C ALA A 22 -7.78 -15.27 4.17
N PHE A 23 -7.26 -15.03 5.38
CA PHE A 23 -6.48 -16.03 6.10
C PHE A 23 -7.33 -17.23 6.55
N ALA A 24 -8.43 -16.98 7.27
CA ALA A 24 -9.28 -18.03 7.82
C ALA A 24 -9.86 -18.94 6.72
N LEU A 25 -10.44 -18.34 5.66
CA LEU A 25 -11.00 -19.12 4.55
C LEU A 25 -9.92 -19.83 3.73
N GLY A 26 -8.73 -19.22 3.59
CA GLY A 26 -7.60 -19.85 2.91
C GLY A 26 -7.05 -21.08 3.63
N GLU A 27 -7.21 -21.16 4.96
CA GLU A 27 -6.77 -22.30 5.77
C GLU A 27 -7.81 -23.44 5.87
N MET A 28 -9.07 -23.17 5.50
CA MET A 28 -10.12 -24.21 5.55
C MET A 28 -9.88 -25.31 4.52
N ASP A 29 -9.98 -26.56 4.94
CA ASP A 29 -9.76 -27.75 4.09
C ASP A 29 -10.69 -27.78 2.87
N LEU A 30 -11.92 -27.28 3.02
CA LEU A 30 -12.88 -27.16 1.93
C LEU A 30 -12.31 -26.38 0.75
N PHE A 31 -11.66 -25.25 1.01
CA PHE A 31 -11.09 -24.39 -0.05
C PHE A 31 -9.75 -24.94 -0.56
N LYS A 32 -8.98 -25.64 0.28
CA LYS A 32 -7.71 -26.27 -0.12
C LYS A 32 -7.91 -27.47 -1.04
N THR A 33 -8.96 -28.25 -0.81
CA THR A 33 -9.26 -29.46 -1.61
C THR A 33 -10.05 -29.16 -2.87
N THR A 34 -10.81 -28.06 -2.91
CA THR A 34 -11.60 -27.68 -4.07
C THR A 34 -10.70 -27.10 -5.17
N ARG A 35 -10.56 -27.86 -6.28
CA ARG A 35 -9.81 -27.43 -7.46
C ARG A 35 -10.73 -26.73 -8.46
N LEU A 36 -10.33 -25.55 -8.93
CA LEU A 36 -11.01 -24.78 -9.95
C LEU A 36 -10.39 -25.10 -11.33
N GLY A 37 -11.04 -25.97 -12.09
CA GLY A 37 -10.61 -26.35 -13.44
C GLY A 37 -9.42 -27.31 -13.49
N LYS A 38 -8.85 -27.47 -14.71
CA LYS A 38 -7.73 -28.40 -15.00
C LYS A 38 -6.34 -27.83 -14.62
N SER A 39 -6.25 -26.56 -14.27
CA SER A 39 -4.97 -25.82 -14.12
C SER A 39 -4.33 -25.90 -12.73
N GLY A 40 -4.85 -26.74 -11.81
CA GLY A 40 -4.28 -26.85 -10.47
C GLY A 40 -4.53 -25.63 -9.56
N PHE A 41 -5.41 -24.73 -9.98
CA PHE A 41 -5.80 -23.54 -9.22
C PHE A 41 -6.79 -23.92 -8.11
N ASN A 42 -6.45 -23.65 -6.85
CA ASN A 42 -7.28 -23.96 -5.70
C ASN A 42 -8.18 -22.79 -5.31
N ALA A 43 -9.40 -23.09 -4.83
CA ALA A 43 -10.32 -22.09 -4.33
C ALA A 43 -9.71 -21.25 -3.19
N ALA A 44 -8.86 -21.83 -2.33
CA ALA A 44 -8.15 -21.13 -1.28
C ALA A 44 -7.30 -19.96 -1.83
N ARG A 45 -6.55 -20.18 -2.90
CA ARG A 45 -5.73 -19.11 -3.53
C ARG A 45 -6.58 -17.99 -4.10
N LEU A 46 -7.75 -18.31 -4.68
CA LEU A 46 -8.68 -17.31 -5.18
C LEU A 46 -9.22 -16.44 -4.05
N VAL A 47 -9.64 -17.05 -2.95
CA VAL A 47 -10.17 -16.33 -1.79
C VAL A 47 -9.08 -15.46 -1.16
N GLN A 48 -7.87 -15.99 -1.00
CA GLN A 48 -6.72 -15.22 -0.52
C GLN A 48 -6.38 -14.04 -1.44
N PHE A 49 -6.38 -14.26 -2.77
CA PHE A 49 -6.16 -13.19 -3.75
C PHE A 49 -7.22 -12.10 -3.64
N LEU A 50 -8.50 -12.45 -3.56
CA LEU A 50 -9.59 -11.48 -3.44
C LEU A 50 -9.54 -10.74 -2.10
N GLY A 51 -9.27 -11.43 -1.00
CA GLY A 51 -9.22 -10.83 0.33
C GLY A 51 -8.00 -9.92 0.51
N PHE A 52 -6.80 -10.37 0.15
CA PHE A 52 -5.59 -9.55 0.24
C PHE A 52 -5.61 -8.41 -0.79
N GLY A 53 -6.05 -8.68 -2.03
CA GLY A 53 -6.21 -7.65 -3.06
C GLY A 53 -7.24 -6.60 -2.69
N GLY A 54 -8.38 -7.02 -2.12
CA GLY A 54 -9.39 -6.13 -1.57
C GLY A 54 -8.85 -5.27 -0.44
N ALA A 55 -8.13 -5.86 0.52
CA ALA A 55 -7.49 -5.13 1.61
C ALA A 55 -6.49 -4.08 1.11
N LEU A 56 -5.65 -4.42 0.11
CA LEU A 56 -4.71 -3.48 -0.51
C LEU A 56 -5.43 -2.34 -1.23
N SER A 57 -6.53 -2.63 -1.92
CA SER A 57 -7.34 -1.61 -2.60
C SER A 57 -7.96 -0.63 -1.60
N VAL A 58 -8.52 -1.15 -0.51
CA VAL A 58 -9.09 -0.33 0.58
C VAL A 58 -8.00 0.48 1.28
N PHE A 59 -6.82 -0.08 1.50
CA PHE A 59 -5.66 0.62 2.06
C PHE A 59 -5.22 1.79 1.14
N TRP A 60 -5.19 1.58 -0.17
CA TRP A 60 -4.90 2.64 -1.13
C TRP A 60 -5.92 3.78 -1.07
N LEU A 61 -7.22 3.45 -1.02
CA LEU A 61 -8.29 4.45 -0.87
C LEU A 61 -8.19 5.20 0.46
N LEU A 62 -7.84 4.51 1.54
CA LEU A 62 -7.57 5.12 2.85
C LEU A 62 -6.44 6.15 2.75
N ALA A 63 -5.31 5.78 2.13
CA ALA A 63 -4.16 6.65 1.97
C ALA A 63 -4.49 7.89 1.13
N GLN A 64 -5.23 7.73 0.03
CA GLN A 64 -5.71 8.84 -0.79
C GLN A 64 -6.59 9.81 0.01
N ARG A 65 -7.58 9.29 0.73
CA ARG A 65 -8.45 10.10 1.58
C ARG A 65 -7.69 10.81 2.69
N ALA A 66 -6.76 10.12 3.35
CA ALA A 66 -5.92 10.71 4.38
C ALA A 66 -5.07 11.86 3.82
N ALA A 67 -4.46 11.67 2.65
CA ALA A 67 -3.66 12.71 1.99
C ALA A 67 -4.49 13.98 1.64
N LEU A 68 -5.77 13.80 1.27
CA LEU A 68 -6.67 14.92 0.97
C LEU A 68 -7.14 15.67 2.23
N GLN A 69 -7.24 14.98 3.38
CA GLN A 69 -7.74 15.57 4.63
C GLN A 69 -6.66 16.22 5.48
N ILE A 70 -5.37 15.96 5.17
CA ILE A 70 -4.26 16.62 5.85
C ILE A 70 -4.19 18.06 5.33
N GLU A 71 -4.70 19.01 6.14
CA GLU A 71 -4.53 20.43 5.91
C GLU A 71 -3.08 20.82 6.19
N GLY A 72 -2.36 21.29 5.16
CA GLY A 72 -0.94 21.66 5.25
C GLY A 72 -0.69 22.96 6.02
N ARG A 73 -1.30 23.13 7.20
CA ARG A 73 -1.15 24.34 8.04
C ARG A 73 0.26 24.55 8.58
N ASN A 74 1.02 23.46 8.79
CA ASN A 74 2.40 23.50 9.28
C ASN A 74 3.33 22.78 8.30
N ALA A 75 4.62 23.18 8.27
CA ALA A 75 5.64 22.59 7.41
C ALA A 75 5.74 21.05 7.56
N ILE A 76 5.57 20.51 8.78
CA ILE A 76 5.58 19.09 9.08
C ILE A 76 4.39 18.37 8.40
N TRP A 77 3.18 18.94 8.48
CA TRP A 77 1.99 18.35 7.87
C TRP A 77 2.03 18.38 6.35
N SER A 78 2.64 19.42 5.75
CA SER A 78 2.86 19.47 4.31
C SER A 78 3.84 18.41 3.84
N LEU A 79 4.89 18.14 4.62
CA LEU A 79 5.83 17.04 4.37
C LEU A 79 5.12 15.68 4.47
N VAL A 80 4.37 15.43 5.55
CA VAL A 80 3.61 14.18 5.73
C VAL A 80 2.66 13.95 4.54
N ARG A 81 1.94 14.98 4.11
CA ARG A 81 1.03 14.90 2.95
C ARG A 81 1.78 14.52 1.66
N SER A 82 2.95 15.10 1.41
CA SER A 82 3.73 14.84 0.19
C SER A 82 4.29 13.41 0.15
N ILE A 83 4.61 12.83 1.31
CA ILE A 83 5.21 11.50 1.42
C ILE A 83 4.16 10.38 1.50
N LEU A 84 2.99 10.65 2.08
CA LEU A 84 1.99 9.64 2.39
C LEU A 84 1.55 8.85 1.16
N LEU A 85 1.29 9.53 0.05
CA LEU A 85 0.82 8.90 -1.18
C LEU A 85 1.91 8.06 -1.87
N PRO A 86 3.14 8.56 -2.10
CA PRO A 86 4.24 7.76 -2.64
C PRO A 86 4.59 6.55 -1.76
N LEU A 87 4.58 6.73 -0.43
CA LEU A 87 4.84 5.64 0.51
C LEU A 87 3.76 4.56 0.43
N ALA A 88 2.48 4.96 0.44
CA ALA A 88 1.37 4.03 0.30
C ALA A 88 1.43 3.29 -1.05
N THR A 89 1.79 3.98 -2.14
CA THR A 89 1.97 3.37 -3.46
C THR A 89 3.08 2.32 -3.43
N LEU A 90 4.22 2.63 -2.84
CA LEU A 90 5.33 1.69 -2.73
C LEU A 90 4.93 0.43 -1.97
N ILE A 91 4.23 0.58 -0.84
CA ILE A 91 3.72 -0.54 -0.03
C ILE A 91 2.73 -1.38 -0.85
N VAL A 92 1.77 -0.72 -1.51
CA VAL A 92 0.75 -1.42 -2.31
C VAL A 92 1.40 -2.18 -3.46
N VAL A 93 2.31 -1.58 -4.20
CA VAL A 93 3.00 -2.24 -5.34
C VAL A 93 3.83 -3.42 -4.85
N ALA A 94 4.58 -3.26 -3.75
CA ALA A 94 5.39 -4.33 -3.19
C ALA A 94 4.54 -5.52 -2.73
N CYS A 95 3.42 -5.27 -2.02
CA CYS A 95 2.51 -6.32 -1.58
C CYS A 95 1.69 -6.92 -2.74
N ALA A 96 1.31 -6.11 -3.72
CA ALA A 96 0.54 -6.55 -4.89
C ALA A 96 1.28 -7.62 -5.70
N HIS A 97 2.62 -7.60 -5.73
CA HIS A 97 3.43 -8.64 -6.36
C HIS A 97 3.11 -10.03 -5.78
N ALA A 98 3.20 -10.18 -4.47
CA ALA A 98 2.93 -11.44 -3.79
C ALA A 98 1.46 -11.87 -3.94
N VAL A 99 0.52 -10.92 -3.81
CA VAL A 99 -0.91 -11.16 -3.93
C VAL A 99 -1.26 -11.60 -5.35
N ALA A 100 -0.73 -10.96 -6.38
CA ALA A 100 -0.99 -11.32 -7.77
C ALA A 100 -0.42 -12.70 -8.13
N LEU A 101 0.71 -13.11 -7.55
CA LEU A 101 1.27 -14.45 -7.74
C LEU A 101 0.37 -15.56 -7.17
N LEU A 102 -0.47 -15.29 -6.17
CA LEU A 102 -1.45 -16.27 -5.69
C LEU A 102 -2.43 -16.70 -6.81
N ALA A 103 -2.87 -15.75 -7.61
CA ALA A 103 -3.80 -16.01 -8.71
C ALA A 103 -3.08 -16.39 -10.01
N LEU A 104 -2.04 -15.68 -10.38
CA LEU A 104 -1.38 -15.80 -11.69
C LEU A 104 -0.29 -16.88 -11.70
N GLY A 105 0.37 -17.15 -10.56
CA GLY A 105 1.49 -18.08 -10.47
C GLY A 105 1.20 -19.45 -11.10
N PRO A 106 0.08 -20.12 -10.79
CA PRO A 106 -0.26 -21.41 -11.37
C PRO A 106 -0.59 -21.39 -12.86
N LEU A 107 -0.93 -20.22 -13.41
CA LEU A 107 -1.36 -20.02 -14.79
C LEU A 107 -0.20 -19.57 -15.70
N MET A 108 0.91 -19.10 -15.12
CA MET A 108 2.02 -18.53 -15.86
C MET A 108 3.05 -19.57 -16.27
N SER A 109 3.51 -19.52 -17.55
CA SER A 109 4.73 -20.19 -17.99
C SER A 109 5.97 -19.48 -17.40
N LYS A 110 7.12 -20.17 -17.37
CA LYS A 110 8.39 -19.60 -16.86
C LYS A 110 8.75 -18.26 -17.51
N THR A 111 8.54 -18.14 -18.82
CA THR A 111 8.82 -16.90 -19.56
C THR A 111 7.91 -15.76 -19.12
N TRP A 112 6.61 -16.01 -18.99
CA TRP A 112 5.66 -15.01 -18.51
C TRP A 112 5.92 -14.58 -17.08
N GLN A 113 6.34 -15.51 -16.21
CA GLN A 113 6.72 -15.20 -14.84
C GLN A 113 7.96 -14.28 -14.79
N GLN A 114 8.92 -14.48 -15.69
CA GLN A 114 10.09 -13.61 -15.77
C GLN A 114 9.72 -12.19 -16.20
N ILE A 115 8.87 -12.05 -17.24
CA ILE A 115 8.38 -10.74 -17.70
C ILE A 115 7.60 -10.03 -16.57
N TYR A 116 6.71 -10.77 -15.89
CA TYR A 116 5.95 -10.29 -14.76
C TYR A 116 6.87 -9.74 -13.64
N ASN A 117 7.91 -10.48 -13.27
CA ASN A 117 8.87 -10.05 -12.25
C ASN A 117 9.57 -8.76 -12.65
N TRP A 118 10.01 -8.62 -13.92
CA TRP A 118 10.64 -7.40 -14.41
C TRP A 118 9.69 -6.19 -14.37
N VAL A 119 8.42 -6.37 -14.70
CA VAL A 119 7.41 -5.31 -14.60
C VAL A 119 7.25 -4.85 -13.16
N PHE A 120 7.18 -5.77 -12.20
CA PHE A 120 7.08 -5.41 -10.79
C PHE A 120 8.35 -4.78 -10.23
N ILE A 121 9.52 -5.25 -10.62
CA ILE A 121 10.79 -4.61 -10.26
C ILE A 121 10.79 -3.16 -10.75
N ALA A 122 10.45 -2.93 -12.00
CA ALA A 122 10.36 -1.57 -12.55
C ALA A 122 9.33 -0.71 -11.79
N ALA A 123 8.16 -1.25 -11.48
CA ALA A 123 7.12 -0.54 -10.72
C ALA A 123 7.58 -0.17 -9.30
N ILE A 124 8.28 -1.07 -8.60
CA ILE A 124 8.84 -0.81 -7.26
C ILE A 124 9.91 0.28 -7.35
N VAL A 125 10.83 0.19 -8.32
CA VAL A 125 11.90 1.20 -8.52
C VAL A 125 11.31 2.57 -8.82
N LEU A 126 10.31 2.65 -9.70
CA LEU A 126 9.63 3.92 -10.02
C LEU A 126 8.88 4.49 -8.81
N SER A 127 8.23 3.63 -8.03
CA SER A 127 7.54 4.06 -6.80
C SER A 127 8.53 4.56 -5.74
N ALA A 128 9.68 3.91 -5.61
CA ALA A 128 10.74 4.34 -4.72
C ALA A 128 11.37 5.66 -5.19
N ALA A 129 11.62 5.82 -6.48
CA ALA A 129 12.13 7.08 -7.04
C ALA A 129 11.13 8.22 -6.81
N TRP A 130 9.83 7.97 -6.99
CA TRP A 130 8.79 8.95 -6.67
C TRP A 130 8.80 9.34 -5.19
N LEU A 131 8.95 8.37 -4.28
CA LEU A 131 9.05 8.64 -2.85
C LEU A 131 10.27 9.51 -2.52
N VAL A 132 11.44 9.23 -3.11
CA VAL A 132 12.65 10.03 -2.93
C VAL A 132 12.44 11.46 -3.46
N ALA A 133 11.85 11.63 -4.63
CA ALA A 133 11.53 12.94 -5.20
C ALA A 133 10.55 13.72 -4.29
N ALA A 134 9.54 13.06 -3.74
CA ALA A 134 8.59 13.67 -2.81
C ALA A 134 9.26 14.11 -1.49
N LEU A 135 10.22 13.32 -0.98
CA LEU A 135 11.04 13.69 0.18
C LEU A 135 11.89 14.91 -0.11
N PHE A 136 12.52 14.96 -1.29
CA PHE A 136 13.37 16.07 -1.69
C PHE A 136 12.59 17.39 -1.82
N THR A 137 11.44 17.34 -2.50
CA THR A 137 10.56 18.52 -2.67
C THR A 137 9.90 18.92 -1.35
N GLY A 138 9.51 17.97 -0.50
CA GLY A 138 8.90 18.23 0.81
C GLY A 138 9.89 18.81 1.82
N SER A 139 11.17 18.45 1.76
CA SER A 139 12.20 18.93 2.69
C SER A 139 12.52 20.42 2.53
N SER A 140 12.29 21.00 1.35
CA SER A 140 12.47 22.44 1.11
C SER A 140 11.57 23.31 2.02
N SER A 141 10.43 22.79 2.44
CA SER A 141 9.51 23.46 3.38
C SER A 141 10.04 23.52 4.82
N LEU A 142 11.04 22.72 5.18
CA LEU A 142 11.67 22.69 6.50
C LEU A 142 12.87 23.67 6.62
N ALA A 143 13.43 24.11 5.51
CA ALA A 143 14.60 25.01 5.48
C ALA A 143 14.43 26.29 6.32
N PRO A 144 13.26 26.98 6.30
CA PRO A 144 13.07 28.19 7.11
C PRO A 144 13.00 27.91 8.63
N LEU A 145 12.67 26.68 9.06
CA LEU A 145 12.64 26.33 10.47
C LEU A 145 14.06 26.15 11.05
N LEU A 146 14.98 25.62 10.24
CA LEU A 146 16.39 25.43 10.62
C LEU A 146 17.18 26.74 10.64
N GLY A 147 16.78 27.75 9.84
CA GLY A 147 17.40 29.07 9.80
C GLY A 147 17.06 29.99 10.98
N ARG A 148 15.93 29.79 11.64
CA ARG A 148 15.47 30.61 12.77
C ARG A 148 16.24 30.36 14.08
N GLY A 149 16.78 29.17 14.28
CA GLY A 149 17.55 28.82 15.49
C GLY A 149 18.91 29.52 15.58
N ARG A 150 19.44 30.06 14.48
CA ARG A 150 20.80 30.65 14.43
C ARG A 150 20.84 32.18 14.69
N ARG A 151 19.71 32.86 14.72
CA ARG A 151 19.65 34.31 14.95
C ARG A 151 19.40 34.73 16.40
N GLY A 152 19.25 33.80 17.34
CA GLY A 152 18.94 34.10 18.75
C GLY A 152 20.14 34.29 19.68
N THR A 153 21.39 34.18 19.22
CA THR A 153 22.58 34.22 20.10
C THR A 153 23.57 35.34 19.71
N LYS A 154 23.05 36.53 19.51
CA LYS A 154 23.88 37.75 19.48
C LYS A 154 23.13 38.85 20.25
N ALA A 155 23.23 38.83 21.55
CA ALA A 155 23.04 39.97 22.46
C ALA A 155 23.95 39.75 23.65
#